data_dfb368bb7041ec09a1120d4ceb7a8ec9
#
_entry.id   dfb368bb7041ec09a1120d4ceb7a8ec9
#
_cell.length_a   1.000
_cell.length_b   1.000
_cell.length_c   1.000
_cell.angle_alpha   90.00
_cell.angle_beta   90.00
_cell.angle_gamma   90.00
#
_symmetry.space_group_name_H-M   'P 1'
#
loop_
_entity.id
_entity.type
_entity.pdbx_description
1 polymer ?
#
loop_
_entity_poly.entity_id
_entity_poly.type
_entity_poly.pdbx_seq_one_letter_code
_entity_poly.pdbx_strand_id
1 'polypeptide(L)'
;MVTIKLSFPWGRYYAHPWGINPTRLREAEWPPSPWRLLRALVSAWFRAHPGQVPNVDCVALIEALGNELPDIGFEKVSFGHTVHWQPNYGAAGPEDKAAASYKNTRHENHFVAVHGAVLFRWSNVELSPVTRQMLDSLLAELSYFGRAESLCHAEVCSDESHPTSIGWCRPSFSSDGINAARKISASCRDVFCPNPRDFRITDLWARRAVGLAPDAPNAPAHLVDELLSSDMKADGASTVSYQMPAGWPEKWVVRIPRTAKPANKPAPSEGPKVAHYLCFSLQCRVPLLPKFIVPLSEQFRKAANSHLCKVHGDGVSSFALLGHANDRPTDAKGDHQHAFYLPMRARNDSEDFLRELHIWCPYGFTQAEVEILLRIGRLDWGGGKYPVRPVLSAISKEPPSEVPFSIGKTASRVWRSASPFVPPRYFYRGGRGKITLKVKDQPENQLIECLKAAGITTAGEIRRLSPQGRNPRDGQVQWDIVRAPESEDPILNDTASVQVHRPSSSGGGERARRVGVFFEIEFVEPVTLPVPALGHSCHFGLGLFIPAETA
;
A
#
# COMPACT_ATOMS: atom_id res chain seq x y z
N MET A 1 -2.44 47.40 10.28
CA MET A 1 -2.69 45.98 10.46
C MET A 1 -2.48 45.21 9.14
N VAL A 2 -1.81 44.06 9.17
CA VAL A 2 -1.57 43.22 8.01
C VAL A 2 -2.01 41.79 8.33
N THR A 3 -2.77 41.16 7.42
CA THR A 3 -3.18 39.76 7.54
C THR A 3 -2.84 38.99 6.28
N ILE A 4 -2.02 37.95 6.40
CA ILE A 4 -1.66 37.03 5.33
C ILE A 4 -2.50 35.77 5.49
N LYS A 5 -3.18 35.38 4.42
CA LYS A 5 -3.99 34.15 4.34
C LYS A 5 -3.28 33.12 3.48
N LEU A 6 -3.12 31.91 4.02
CA LEU A 6 -2.60 30.74 3.33
C LEU A 6 -3.73 29.73 3.15
N SER A 7 -4.08 29.45 1.91
CA SER A 7 -5.05 28.43 1.53
C SER A 7 -4.32 27.22 0.96
N PHE A 8 -4.66 26.02 1.39
CA PHE A 8 -4.04 24.77 0.98
C PHE A 8 -4.99 24.00 0.06
N PRO A 9 -4.82 24.05 -1.29
CA PRO A 9 -5.74 23.39 -2.22
C PRO A 9 -5.88 21.88 -1.97
N TRP A 10 -4.82 21.23 -1.50
CA TRP A 10 -4.84 19.80 -1.12
C TRP A 10 -5.17 19.58 0.36
N GLY A 11 -5.57 20.62 1.09
CA GLY A 11 -5.94 20.55 2.48
C GLY A 11 -4.83 20.05 3.41
N ARG A 12 -3.56 20.16 3.03
CA ARG A 12 -2.45 19.58 3.80
C ARG A 12 -1.33 20.57 4.03
N TYR A 13 -0.90 20.66 5.29
CA TYR A 13 0.31 21.36 5.70
C TYR A 13 1.34 20.34 6.20
N TYR A 14 2.47 20.31 5.56
CA TYR A 14 3.60 19.43 5.84
C TYR A 14 4.79 20.25 6.30
N ALA A 15 5.11 20.20 7.59
CA ALA A 15 6.35 20.76 8.12
C ALA A 15 6.76 20.02 9.40
N HIS A 16 8.05 19.95 9.65
CA HIS A 16 8.60 19.51 10.93
C HIS A 16 9.01 20.73 11.74
N PRO A 17 8.87 20.68 13.08
CA PRO A 17 9.37 21.74 13.94
C PRO A 17 10.84 22.03 13.67
N TRP A 18 11.20 23.31 13.73
CA TRP A 18 12.55 23.75 13.44
C TRP A 18 13.56 23.26 14.52
N GLY A 19 14.79 22.97 14.13
CA GLY A 19 15.85 22.58 15.06
C GLY A 19 15.80 21.15 15.59
N ILE A 20 14.83 20.36 15.18
CA ILE A 20 14.68 18.97 15.60
C ILE A 20 14.92 18.02 14.44
N ASN A 21 15.69 16.96 14.68
CA ASN A 21 15.99 15.97 13.66
C ASN A 21 14.68 15.34 13.14
N PRO A 22 14.36 15.50 11.85
CA PRO A 22 13.09 15.04 11.27
C PRO A 22 12.88 13.52 11.34
N THR A 23 13.95 12.75 11.51
CA THR A 23 13.87 11.29 11.63
C THR A 23 13.40 10.81 13.01
N ARG A 24 13.41 11.67 14.00
CA ARG A 24 13.03 11.35 15.38
C ARG A 24 11.68 11.89 15.81
N LEU A 25 11.08 12.78 15.00
CA LEU A 25 9.82 13.41 15.34
C LEU A 25 8.64 12.72 14.68
N ARG A 26 7.70 12.36 15.52
CA ARG A 26 6.37 11.87 15.12
C ARG A 26 5.32 12.97 15.22
N GLU A 27 5.71 14.24 14.97
CA GLU A 27 4.82 15.38 15.10
C GLU A 27 5.00 16.34 13.93
N ALA A 28 3.88 16.87 13.42
CA ALA A 28 3.88 17.98 12.50
C ALA A 28 3.99 19.30 13.27
N GLU A 29 4.66 20.29 12.69
CA GLU A 29 4.69 21.65 13.21
C GLU A 29 3.27 22.23 13.22
N TRP A 30 2.79 22.63 14.39
CA TRP A 30 1.49 23.32 14.51
C TRP A 30 1.40 24.13 15.81
N PRO A 31 1.00 25.43 15.77
CA PRO A 31 0.69 26.20 14.55
C PRO A 31 1.94 26.42 13.67
N PRO A 32 1.77 26.82 12.39
CA PRO A 32 2.90 27.08 11.51
C PRO A 32 3.78 28.22 12.02
N SER A 33 5.10 28.05 11.86
CA SER A 33 6.09 28.98 12.37
C SER A 33 6.13 30.31 11.59
N PRO A 34 6.07 31.49 12.26
CA PRO A 34 6.33 32.78 11.62
C PRO A 34 7.71 32.86 10.98
N TRP A 35 8.72 32.26 11.59
CA TRP A 35 10.08 32.14 11.02
C TRP A 35 10.05 31.44 9.65
N ARG A 36 9.27 30.38 9.51
CA ARG A 36 9.10 29.69 8.25
C ARG A 36 8.43 30.57 7.19
N LEU A 37 7.45 31.37 7.58
CA LEU A 37 6.79 32.30 6.67
C LEU A 37 7.78 33.34 6.13
N LEU A 38 8.56 33.95 6.99
CA LEU A 38 9.57 34.92 6.57
C LEU A 38 10.60 34.29 5.61
N ARG A 39 11.08 33.07 5.92
CA ARG A 39 11.97 32.32 5.00
C ARG A 39 11.31 32.03 3.67
N ALA A 40 10.03 31.70 3.65
CA ALA A 40 9.30 31.46 2.42
C ALA A 40 9.16 32.71 1.56
N LEU A 41 8.94 33.88 2.17
CA LEU A 41 8.93 35.16 1.47
C LEU A 41 10.31 35.52 0.87
N VAL A 42 11.38 35.33 1.62
CA VAL A 42 12.74 35.51 1.10
C VAL A 42 13.04 34.55 -0.05
N SER A 43 12.61 33.29 0.08
CA SER A 43 12.74 32.31 -1.02
C SER A 43 11.92 32.71 -2.25
N ALA A 44 10.75 33.33 -2.06
CA ALA A 44 9.92 33.86 -3.15
C ALA A 44 10.64 34.99 -3.89
N TRP A 45 11.35 35.87 -3.17
CA TRP A 45 12.18 36.91 -3.80
C TRP A 45 13.16 36.30 -4.79
N PHE A 46 13.95 35.31 -4.40
CA PHE A 46 14.95 34.69 -5.28
C PHE A 46 14.35 33.96 -6.48
N ARG A 47 13.10 33.50 -6.37
CA ARG A 47 12.38 32.93 -7.52
C ARG A 47 11.94 34.02 -8.50
N ALA A 48 11.42 35.14 -7.97
CA ALA A 48 11.00 36.29 -8.79
C ALA A 48 12.19 37.03 -9.40
N HIS A 49 13.33 37.06 -8.69
CA HIS A 49 14.51 37.84 -9.06
C HIS A 49 15.78 36.97 -9.03
N PRO A 50 15.95 36.03 -9.99
CA PRO A 50 17.09 35.12 -10.01
C PRO A 50 18.43 35.87 -10.05
N GLY A 51 19.33 35.52 -9.12
CA GLY A 51 20.68 36.13 -9.05
C GLY A 51 20.72 37.51 -8.41
N GLN A 52 19.61 38.08 -7.96
CA GLN A 52 19.55 39.37 -7.29
C GLN A 52 19.40 39.23 -5.79
N VAL A 53 20.16 39.97 -5.02
CA VAL A 53 19.95 40.07 -3.57
C VAL A 53 18.69 40.87 -3.26
N PRO A 54 18.02 40.60 -2.12
CA PRO A 54 16.87 41.37 -1.69
C PRO A 54 17.15 42.86 -1.66
N ASN A 55 16.28 43.63 -2.28
CA ASN A 55 16.39 45.08 -2.31
C ASN A 55 15.94 45.71 -0.99
N VAL A 56 16.10 47.03 -0.86
CA VAL A 56 15.77 47.80 0.36
C VAL A 56 14.29 47.61 0.78
N ASP A 57 13.37 47.52 -0.18
CA ASP A 57 11.95 47.37 0.12
C ASP A 57 11.62 45.98 0.62
N CYS A 58 12.24 44.93 0.06
CA CYS A 58 12.13 43.57 0.54
C CYS A 58 12.71 43.41 1.96
N VAL A 59 13.88 44.01 2.19
CA VAL A 59 14.51 44.01 3.53
C VAL A 59 13.60 44.71 4.55
N ALA A 60 13.10 45.92 4.21
CA ALA A 60 12.19 46.66 5.09
C ALA A 60 10.89 45.90 5.39
N LEU A 61 10.33 45.22 4.38
CA LEU A 61 9.16 44.34 4.59
C LEU A 61 9.44 43.21 5.57
N ILE A 62 10.53 42.49 5.36
CA ILE A 62 10.91 41.34 6.22
C ILE A 62 11.19 41.79 7.66
N GLU A 63 11.85 42.93 7.83
CA GLU A 63 12.10 43.53 9.16
C GLU A 63 10.79 43.96 9.82
N ALA A 64 9.88 44.62 9.11
CA ALA A 64 8.59 45.04 9.64
C ALA A 64 7.76 43.81 10.15
N LEU A 65 7.74 42.73 9.38
CA LEU A 65 7.03 41.51 9.77
C LEU A 65 7.78 40.70 10.85
N GLY A 66 9.10 40.80 10.92
CA GLY A 66 9.94 40.10 11.90
C GLY A 66 9.99 40.77 13.27
N ASN A 67 9.77 42.08 13.34
CA ASN A 67 9.83 42.84 14.59
C ASN A 67 8.59 42.69 15.48
N GLU A 68 7.50 42.13 14.96
CA GLU A 68 6.29 41.84 15.71
C GLU A 68 5.87 40.40 15.49
N LEU A 69 5.41 39.73 16.54
CA LEU A 69 4.90 38.36 16.44
C LEU A 69 3.42 38.36 16.03
N PRO A 70 3.05 37.64 14.98
CA PRO A 70 1.66 37.60 14.54
C PRO A 70 0.79 36.73 15.43
N ASP A 71 -0.49 37.04 15.52
CA ASP A 71 -1.51 36.08 15.88
C ASP A 71 -1.66 35.06 14.72
N ILE A 72 -1.85 33.79 15.05
CA ILE A 72 -2.02 32.72 14.05
C ILE A 72 -3.43 32.17 14.15
N GLY A 73 -4.21 32.39 13.08
CA GLY A 73 -5.62 31.96 13.02
C GLY A 73 -5.82 30.74 12.14
N PHE A 74 -6.81 29.90 12.51
CA PHE A 74 -7.23 28.77 11.68
C PHE A 74 -8.68 28.38 12.04
N GLU A 75 -9.35 27.66 11.13
CA GLU A 75 -10.72 27.19 11.37
C GLU A 75 -10.72 25.85 12.11
N LYS A 76 -10.42 24.78 11.44
CA LYS A 76 -10.32 23.44 12.02
C LYS A 76 -9.15 22.68 11.41
N VAL A 77 -8.62 21.75 12.18
CA VAL A 77 -7.50 20.90 11.73
C VAL A 77 -7.69 19.46 12.15
N SER A 78 -7.00 18.56 11.46
CA SER A 78 -6.80 17.18 11.92
C SER A 78 -5.35 16.76 11.71
N PHE A 79 -4.85 15.91 12.58
CA PHE A 79 -3.47 15.43 12.51
C PHE A 79 -3.46 14.05 11.88
N GLY A 80 -2.58 13.88 10.91
CA GLY A 80 -2.42 12.62 10.21
C GLY A 80 -0.95 12.28 9.97
N HIS A 81 -0.70 11.07 9.55
CA HIS A 81 0.63 10.65 9.10
C HIS A 81 0.50 9.68 7.93
N THR A 82 1.51 9.70 7.08
CA THR A 82 1.71 8.69 6.04
C THR A 82 2.96 7.89 6.35
N VAL A 83 2.89 6.60 6.10
CA VAL A 83 4.04 5.70 6.26
C VAL A 83 4.39 5.18 4.88
N HIS A 84 5.64 5.37 4.48
CA HIS A 84 6.17 4.72 3.29
C HIS A 84 7.49 4.06 3.61
N TRP A 85 7.77 2.98 2.88
CA TRP A 85 8.96 2.21 3.03
C TRP A 85 9.86 2.48 1.82
N GLN A 86 10.94 3.21 2.05
CA GLN A 86 11.92 3.45 1.01
C GLN A 86 12.89 2.27 0.97
N PRO A 87 13.05 1.59 -0.17
CA PRO A 87 14.09 0.59 -0.31
C PRO A 87 15.44 1.28 -0.22
N ASN A 88 16.24 0.92 0.77
CA ASN A 88 17.61 1.39 0.91
C ASN A 88 18.47 0.56 -0.07
N TYR A 89 18.71 1.09 -1.23
CA TYR A 89 19.76 0.59 -2.12
C TYR A 89 21.09 1.09 -1.54
N GLY A 90 21.56 0.46 -0.47
CA GLY A 90 22.88 0.76 0.06
C GLY A 90 23.89 0.65 -1.07
N ALA A 91 24.82 1.59 -1.11
CA ALA A 91 26.00 1.56 -1.96
C ALA A 91 26.94 0.41 -1.51
N ALA A 92 26.43 -0.81 -1.43
CA ALA A 92 27.23 -2.01 -1.31
C ALA A 92 27.84 -2.26 -2.69
N GLY A 93 29.13 -2.11 -2.78
CA GLY A 93 29.89 -2.52 -3.97
C GLY A 93 29.61 -3.98 -4.33
N PRO A 94 29.96 -4.41 -5.55
CA PRO A 94 29.61 -5.75 -6.06
C PRO A 94 30.17 -6.91 -5.23
N GLU A 95 31.01 -6.66 -4.24
CA GLU A 95 31.66 -7.67 -3.43
C GLU A 95 30.93 -8.04 -2.12
N ASP A 96 30.00 -7.22 -1.62
CA ASP A 96 29.25 -7.51 -0.40
C ASP A 96 27.92 -8.23 -0.65
N LYS A 97 27.98 -9.40 -1.25
CA LYS A 97 26.80 -10.26 -1.48
C LYS A 97 26.15 -10.81 -0.20
N ALA A 98 26.83 -10.72 0.93
CA ALA A 98 26.33 -11.24 2.22
C ALA A 98 25.52 -10.21 3.04
N ALA A 99 25.63 -8.92 2.75
CA ALA A 99 24.99 -7.84 3.51
C ALA A 99 23.75 -7.25 2.83
N ALA A 100 23.28 -7.81 1.74
CA ALA A 100 22.06 -7.37 1.05
C ALA A 100 20.77 -7.78 1.79
N SER A 101 20.71 -7.61 3.10
CA SER A 101 19.44 -7.44 3.77
C SER A 101 18.91 -6.07 3.36
N TYR A 102 18.00 -6.01 2.41
CA TYR A 102 17.25 -4.81 2.05
C TYR A 102 16.50 -4.32 3.29
N LYS A 103 17.19 -3.53 4.10
CA LYS A 103 16.53 -2.84 5.22
C LYS A 103 15.72 -1.71 4.60
N ASN A 104 14.44 -1.95 4.41
CA ASN A 104 13.52 -0.88 4.06
C ASN A 104 13.55 0.15 5.19
N THR A 105 13.93 1.39 4.87
CA THR A 105 13.82 2.47 5.83
C THR A 105 12.37 2.92 5.88
N ARG A 106 11.78 2.83 7.06
CA ARG A 106 10.43 3.33 7.31
C ARG A 106 10.48 4.84 7.48
N HIS A 107 9.81 5.55 6.60
CA HIS A 107 9.60 6.98 6.71
C HIS A 107 8.17 7.26 7.16
N GLU A 108 8.05 7.98 8.27
CA GLU A 108 6.77 8.50 8.76
C GLU A 108 6.75 10.00 8.50
N ASN A 109 5.80 10.46 7.70
CA ASN A 109 5.57 11.87 7.43
C ASN A 109 4.31 12.31 8.15
N HIS A 110 4.47 13.14 9.16
CA HIS A 110 3.37 13.73 9.92
C HIS A 110 2.93 15.03 9.26
N PHE A 111 1.63 15.21 9.10
CA PHE A 111 1.04 16.39 8.49
C PHE A 111 -0.18 16.88 9.27
N VAL A 112 -0.56 18.11 9.01
CA VAL A 112 -1.81 18.69 9.47
C VAL A 112 -2.74 18.85 8.28
N ALA A 113 -3.92 18.23 8.35
CA ALA A 113 -4.99 18.52 7.42
C ALA A 113 -5.69 19.80 7.89
N VAL A 114 -5.68 20.82 7.03
CA VAL A 114 -6.24 22.15 7.30
C VAL A 114 -7.60 22.22 6.63
N HIS A 115 -8.64 22.42 7.43
CA HIS A 115 -10.01 22.59 6.97
C HIS A 115 -10.32 24.08 6.90
N GLY A 116 -9.96 24.73 5.82
CA GLY A 116 -10.04 26.17 5.62
C GLY A 116 -8.68 26.80 5.36
N ALA A 117 -8.43 27.97 5.92
CA ALA A 117 -7.19 28.71 5.73
C ALA A 117 -6.40 28.86 7.04
N VAL A 118 -5.11 29.14 6.91
CA VAL A 118 -4.26 29.64 8.00
C VAL A 118 -4.03 31.13 7.80
N LEU A 119 -4.15 31.89 8.88
CA LEU A 119 -4.01 33.35 8.88
C LEU A 119 -2.83 33.74 9.78
N PHE A 120 -2.01 34.65 9.31
CA PHE A 120 -1.02 35.34 10.11
C PHE A 120 -1.39 36.81 10.18
N ARG A 121 -1.68 37.31 11.40
CA ARG A 121 -2.16 38.67 11.59
C ARG A 121 -1.21 39.46 12.48
N TRP A 122 -0.70 40.56 11.93
CA TRP A 122 0.08 41.57 12.63
C TRP A 122 -0.81 42.77 12.93
N SER A 123 -1.09 43.02 14.19
CA SER A 123 -2.06 44.06 14.61
C SER A 123 -1.47 45.46 14.47
N ASN A 124 -0.18 45.65 14.75
CA ASN A 124 0.46 46.97 14.80
C ASN A 124 1.44 47.23 13.62
N VAL A 125 1.54 46.31 12.69
CA VAL A 125 2.36 46.54 11.49
C VAL A 125 1.60 47.32 10.45
N GLU A 126 2.15 48.42 10.02
CA GLU A 126 1.69 49.23 8.90
C GLU A 126 2.69 49.18 7.79
N LEU A 127 2.28 48.83 6.58
CA LEU A 127 3.11 48.75 5.41
C LEU A 127 2.88 50.01 4.52
N SER A 128 3.95 50.60 4.03
CA SER A 128 3.84 51.60 2.98
C SER A 128 3.22 50.99 1.70
N PRO A 129 2.68 51.77 0.79
CA PRO A 129 2.17 51.26 -0.49
C PRO A 129 3.20 50.41 -1.26
N VAL A 130 4.47 50.81 -1.21
CA VAL A 130 5.56 50.08 -1.87
C VAL A 130 5.84 48.74 -1.22
N THR A 131 5.98 48.70 0.10
CA THR A 131 6.18 47.43 0.86
C THR A 131 4.95 46.52 0.80
N ARG A 132 3.76 47.09 0.69
CA ARG A 132 2.53 46.33 0.46
C ARG A 132 2.53 45.66 -0.91
N GLN A 133 2.85 46.41 -1.96
CA GLN A 133 2.98 45.85 -3.31
C GLN A 133 4.07 44.78 -3.38
N MET A 134 5.17 44.99 -2.67
CA MET A 134 6.22 43.98 -2.53
C MET A 134 5.69 42.72 -1.90
N LEU A 135 4.94 42.80 -0.78
CA LEU A 135 4.34 41.66 -0.14
C LEU A 135 3.40 40.90 -1.08
N ASP A 136 2.52 41.58 -1.78
CA ASP A 136 1.59 40.98 -2.73
C ASP A 136 2.33 40.22 -3.84
N SER A 137 3.43 40.78 -4.35
CA SER A 137 4.28 40.16 -5.37
C SER A 137 4.94 38.88 -4.84
N LEU A 138 5.50 38.92 -3.62
CA LEU A 138 6.16 37.75 -3.01
C LEU A 138 5.16 36.64 -2.67
N LEU A 139 3.95 36.99 -2.24
CA LEU A 139 2.88 36.02 -1.96
C LEU A 139 2.40 35.32 -3.23
N ALA A 140 2.33 36.05 -4.36
CA ALA A 140 1.98 35.47 -5.65
C ALA A 140 2.99 34.41 -6.12
N GLU A 141 4.26 34.55 -5.75
CA GLU A 141 5.34 33.59 -6.05
C GLU A 141 5.37 32.40 -5.07
N LEU A 142 4.55 32.42 -4.02
CA LEU A 142 4.55 31.37 -3.00
C LEU A 142 3.71 30.18 -3.42
N SER A 143 4.33 29.20 -4.07
CA SER A 143 3.65 27.99 -4.57
C SER A 143 3.44 26.92 -3.53
N TYR A 144 4.22 26.89 -2.46
CA TYR A 144 4.07 25.96 -1.32
C TYR A 144 4.56 26.58 -0.02
N PHE A 145 4.06 26.08 1.10
CA PHE A 145 4.46 26.52 2.43
C PHE A 145 4.77 25.33 3.33
N GLY A 146 6.03 25.21 3.75
CA GLY A 146 6.56 24.03 4.43
C GLY A 146 7.33 23.15 3.46
N ARG A 147 6.93 21.88 3.31
CA ARG A 147 7.49 20.98 2.30
C ARG A 147 6.77 21.17 0.95
N ALA A 148 7.41 20.71 -0.12
CA ALA A 148 6.86 20.84 -1.48
C ALA A 148 5.47 20.21 -1.66
N GLU A 149 5.13 19.21 -0.83
CA GLU A 149 3.81 18.57 -0.84
C GLU A 149 2.69 19.45 -0.24
N SER A 150 3.04 20.61 0.35
CA SER A 150 2.10 21.56 0.94
C SER A 150 1.84 22.72 -0.03
N LEU A 151 1.27 22.43 -1.19
CA LEU A 151 0.88 23.47 -2.12
C LEU A 151 0.01 24.50 -1.41
N CYS A 152 0.29 25.76 -1.61
CA CYS A 152 -0.50 26.83 -1.02
C CYS A 152 -0.74 27.97 -2.02
N HIS A 153 -1.84 28.66 -1.78
CA HIS A 153 -2.12 29.96 -2.35
C HIS A 153 -2.08 30.98 -1.22
N ALA A 154 -1.31 32.04 -1.40
CA ALA A 154 -1.08 33.06 -0.39
C ALA A 154 -1.56 34.42 -0.89
N GLU A 155 -2.26 35.14 -0.03
CA GLU A 155 -2.79 36.46 -0.34
C GLU A 155 -2.84 37.34 0.91
N VAL A 156 -2.81 38.65 0.74
CA VAL A 156 -3.15 39.59 1.81
C VAL A 156 -4.64 39.79 1.81
N CYS A 157 -5.29 39.61 2.94
CA CYS A 157 -6.73 39.78 3.07
C CYS A 157 -7.11 40.94 3.99
N SER A 158 -8.32 41.51 3.77
CA SER A 158 -8.94 42.47 4.66
C SER A 158 -9.63 41.75 5.83
N ASP A 159 -9.74 42.39 7.00
CA ASP A 159 -10.35 41.79 8.19
C ASP A 159 -11.83 41.43 8.03
N GLU A 160 -12.53 42.08 7.11
CA GLU A 160 -13.96 41.83 6.88
C GLU A 160 -14.25 40.50 6.16
N SER A 161 -13.22 39.88 5.56
CA SER A 161 -13.37 38.64 4.77
C SER A 161 -13.15 37.36 5.55
N HIS A 162 -13.03 37.41 6.87
CA HIS A 162 -12.75 36.23 7.68
C HIS A 162 -14.00 35.42 8.04
N PRO A 163 -13.96 34.10 8.02
CA PRO A 163 -15.00 33.27 8.60
C PRO A 163 -15.21 33.59 10.07
N THR A 164 -16.46 33.59 10.52
CA THR A 164 -16.82 33.90 11.91
C THR A 164 -16.29 32.91 12.95
N SER A 165 -15.72 31.79 12.52
CA SER A 165 -15.27 30.70 13.39
C SER A 165 -13.75 30.44 13.32
N ILE A 166 -12.93 31.49 13.54
CA ILE A 166 -11.46 31.37 13.58
C ILE A 166 -10.99 31.25 15.03
N GLY A 167 -10.16 30.26 15.25
CA GLY A 167 -9.39 30.10 16.49
C GLY A 167 -8.03 30.78 16.38
N TRP A 168 -7.78 31.76 17.25
CA TRP A 168 -6.53 32.50 17.26
C TRP A 168 -5.56 31.96 18.30
N CYS A 169 -4.37 31.58 17.85
CA CYS A 169 -3.20 31.36 18.68
C CYS A 169 -2.50 32.69 18.89
N ARG A 170 -2.16 33.01 20.14
CA ARG A 170 -1.52 34.28 20.49
C ARG A 170 -0.18 34.05 21.17
N PRO A 171 0.85 34.86 20.87
CA PRO A 171 2.11 34.78 21.59
C PRO A 171 1.90 35.06 23.08
N SER A 172 2.42 34.19 23.94
CA SER A 172 2.35 34.34 25.40
C SER A 172 3.71 34.73 25.92
N PHE A 173 3.82 35.92 26.46
CA PHE A 173 5.03 36.39 27.10
C PHE A 173 4.88 36.16 28.61
N SER A 174 5.71 35.25 29.18
CA SER A 174 5.81 35.16 30.62
C SER A 174 6.58 36.38 31.17
N SER A 175 6.04 37.03 32.20
CA SER A 175 6.72 38.12 32.94
C SER A 175 7.99 37.66 33.66
N ASP A 176 8.17 36.35 33.81
CA ASP A 176 9.20 35.72 34.64
C ASP A 176 10.30 35.05 33.81
N GLY A 177 10.90 35.74 32.88
CA GLY A 177 12.13 35.33 32.21
C GLY A 177 12.17 33.87 31.68
N ILE A 178 12.99 33.60 30.71
CA ILE A 178 13.13 32.37 29.89
C ILE A 178 13.29 31.05 30.69
N ASN A 179 13.35 31.07 32.04
CA ASN A 179 13.68 29.91 32.87
C ASN A 179 12.54 29.39 33.78
N ALA A 180 11.29 29.85 33.61
CA ALA A 180 10.21 29.23 34.38
C ALA A 180 9.92 27.82 33.82
N ALA A 181 10.13 26.83 34.68
CA ALA A 181 10.03 25.42 34.39
C ALA A 181 8.82 25.09 33.49
N ARG A 182 9.10 24.55 32.29
CA ARG A 182 8.16 24.08 31.27
C ARG A 182 7.14 23.09 31.87
N LYS A 183 6.09 23.56 32.48
CA LYS A 183 4.83 22.82 32.47
C LYS A 183 4.19 23.09 31.12
N ILE A 184 4.40 22.20 30.17
CA ILE A 184 3.69 22.20 28.89
C ILE A 184 2.21 22.04 29.25
N SER A 185 1.52 23.15 29.35
CA SER A 185 0.06 23.14 29.45
C SER A 185 -0.49 22.62 28.10
N ALA A 186 -1.49 21.76 28.13
CA ALA A 186 -2.17 21.30 26.92
C ALA A 186 -2.71 22.45 26.06
N SER A 187 -2.80 23.66 26.64
CA SER A 187 -3.28 24.89 26.01
C SER A 187 -2.19 25.73 25.33
N CYS A 188 -0.91 25.36 25.43
CA CYS A 188 0.19 26.11 24.82
C CYS A 188 0.99 25.23 23.85
N ARG A 189 1.57 25.86 22.83
CA ARG A 189 2.49 25.24 21.88
C ARG A 189 3.70 26.13 21.68
N ASP A 190 4.86 25.50 21.63
CA ASP A 190 6.11 26.19 21.33
C ASP A 190 6.25 26.35 19.81
N VAL A 191 6.43 27.59 19.37
CA VAL A 191 6.52 27.98 17.96
C VAL A 191 7.84 28.69 17.74
N PHE A 192 8.50 28.36 16.65
CA PHE A 192 9.78 28.96 16.30
C PHE A 192 9.55 30.32 15.62
N CYS A 193 10.05 31.40 16.22
CA CYS A 193 9.77 32.75 15.82
C CYS A 193 11.05 33.58 15.71
N PRO A 194 11.09 34.64 14.92
CA PRO A 194 12.09 35.70 15.09
C PRO A 194 11.95 36.27 16.51
N ASN A 195 13.06 36.63 17.12
CA ASN A 195 13.04 37.18 18.48
C ASN A 195 13.11 38.72 18.44
N PRO A 196 11.98 39.42 18.52
CA PRO A 196 11.97 40.88 18.38
C PRO A 196 12.57 41.63 19.57
N ARG A 197 12.72 40.99 20.74
CA ARG A 197 13.22 41.63 21.96
C ARG A 197 14.74 41.56 22.15
N ASP A 198 15.36 40.43 21.77
CA ASP A 198 16.79 40.19 21.89
C ASP A 198 17.52 40.37 20.57
N PHE A 199 16.78 40.73 19.56
CA PHE A 199 17.29 40.87 18.23
C PHE A 199 18.04 42.20 18.09
N ARG A 200 19.26 42.21 18.53
CA ARG A 200 20.22 43.23 18.13
C ARG A 200 20.69 42.86 16.73
N ILE A 201 19.90 43.26 15.76
CA ILE A 201 20.12 43.05 14.33
C ILE A 201 21.58 43.37 13.97
N THR A 202 22.18 44.34 14.64
CA THR A 202 23.48 44.89 14.33
C THR A 202 24.67 43.96 14.59
N ASP A 203 24.64 43.02 15.48
CA ASP A 203 25.88 42.31 15.86
C ASP A 203 26.01 40.88 15.29
N LEU A 204 24.92 40.11 15.17
CA LEU A 204 24.98 38.72 14.75
C LEU A 204 24.86 38.54 13.22
N TRP A 205 24.04 39.33 12.59
CA TRP A 205 23.83 39.32 11.14
C TRP A 205 25.04 39.75 10.37
N ALA A 206 25.66 40.81 10.91
CA ALA A 206 26.89 41.38 10.42
C ALA A 206 28.00 40.33 10.29
N ARG A 207 28.06 39.37 11.17
CA ARG A 207 29.14 38.39 11.25
C ARG A 207 29.01 37.24 10.28
N ARG A 208 27.79 36.88 9.88
CA ARG A 208 27.51 35.72 9.03
C ARG A 208 27.40 36.05 7.54
N ALA A 209 26.89 37.20 7.19
CA ALA A 209 26.68 37.60 5.79
C ALA A 209 27.96 37.62 4.95
N VAL A 210 29.13 37.75 5.58
CA VAL A 210 30.42 37.91 4.88
C VAL A 210 31.33 36.68 5.08
N GLY A 211 30.86 35.59 5.71
CA GLY A 211 31.71 34.41 5.97
C GLY A 211 32.93 34.71 6.86
N LEU A 212 32.87 35.81 7.59
CA LEU A 212 33.95 36.24 8.45
C LEU A 212 33.81 35.73 9.88
N ALA A 213 34.95 35.57 10.56
CA ALA A 213 35.02 35.22 11.94
C ALA A 213 34.17 36.12 12.85
N PRO A 214 33.75 35.69 14.04
CA PRO A 214 32.84 36.40 14.95
C PRO A 214 33.17 37.87 15.24
N ASP A 215 34.34 38.31 14.91
CA ASP A 215 34.90 39.64 15.28
C ASP A 215 35.03 40.65 14.14
N ALA A 216 34.45 40.39 12.99
CA ALA A 216 34.55 41.30 11.85
C ALA A 216 33.65 42.54 12.02
N PRO A 217 34.21 43.75 11.96
CA PRO A 217 33.55 44.98 12.43
C PRO A 217 32.53 45.61 11.46
N ASN A 218 32.30 45.10 10.28
CA ASN A 218 31.56 45.85 9.21
C ASN A 218 30.60 45.04 8.38
N ALA A 219 29.93 44.06 8.89
CA ALA A 219 28.99 43.31 8.10
C ALA A 219 27.56 43.85 8.25
N PRO A 220 26.79 43.96 7.18
CA PRO A 220 25.43 44.47 7.21
C PRO A 220 24.49 43.52 7.94
N ALA A 221 23.64 44.10 8.75
CA ALA A 221 22.83 43.39 9.73
C ALA A 221 21.37 43.35 9.31
N HIS A 222 21.01 42.45 8.43
CA HIS A 222 19.61 42.30 8.03
C HIS A 222 19.04 40.93 8.38
N LEU A 223 17.79 40.90 8.86
CA LEU A 223 17.02 39.69 9.13
C LEU A 223 17.00 38.74 7.94
N VAL A 224 17.04 39.28 6.73
CA VAL A 224 17.13 38.54 5.49
C VAL A 224 18.35 37.61 5.44
N ASP A 225 19.51 38.07 5.89
CA ASP A 225 20.74 37.28 5.82
C ASP A 225 20.68 36.05 6.74
N GLU A 226 20.06 36.18 7.93
CA GLU A 226 19.84 35.07 8.83
C GLU A 226 18.82 34.07 8.28
N LEU A 227 17.75 34.58 7.67
CA LEU A 227 16.75 33.72 7.02
C LEU A 227 17.35 32.90 5.87
N LEU A 228 18.45 33.34 5.29
CA LEU A 228 19.21 32.63 4.26
C LEU A 228 20.20 31.60 4.81
N SER A 229 20.54 31.71 6.09
CA SER A 229 21.46 30.75 6.71
C SER A 229 20.94 29.31 6.57
N SER A 230 21.80 28.42 6.10
CA SER A 230 21.50 27.00 5.98
C SER A 230 21.59 26.26 7.31
N ASP A 231 22.15 26.89 8.34
CA ASP A 231 22.32 26.27 9.65
C ASP A 231 20.99 26.04 10.34
N MET A 232 20.83 24.82 10.86
CA MET A 232 19.66 24.44 11.66
C MET A 232 19.58 25.14 13.02
N LYS A 233 20.66 25.86 13.40
CA LYS A 233 20.76 26.72 14.57
C LYS A 233 20.68 28.17 14.10
N ALA A 234 19.49 28.66 13.89
CA ALA A 234 19.31 30.07 13.62
C ALA A 234 19.43 30.85 14.93
N ASP A 235 20.54 31.57 15.09
CA ASP A 235 20.80 32.37 16.30
C ASP A 235 19.84 33.58 16.42
N GLY A 236 19.22 33.99 15.31
CA GLY A 236 18.23 35.08 15.28
C GLY A 236 16.79 34.66 15.53
N ALA A 237 16.55 33.41 15.90
CA ALA A 237 15.22 32.89 16.20
C ALA A 237 15.18 32.18 17.54
N SER A 238 14.06 32.26 18.20
CA SER A 238 13.81 31.61 19.48
C SER A 238 12.45 30.90 19.49
N THR A 239 12.29 30.00 20.43
CA THR A 239 11.01 29.35 20.66
C THR A 239 10.15 30.24 21.54
N VAL A 240 8.98 30.62 21.02
CA VAL A 240 7.97 31.40 21.74
C VAL A 240 6.77 30.52 22.02
N SER A 241 6.25 30.59 23.24
CA SER A 241 5.04 29.86 23.60
C SER A 241 3.81 30.59 23.04
N TYR A 242 2.98 29.89 22.26
CA TYR A 242 1.70 30.39 21.76
C TYR A 242 0.58 29.74 22.53
N GLN A 243 -0.30 30.57 23.08
CA GLN A 243 -1.54 30.11 23.68
C GLN A 243 -2.51 29.70 22.58
N MET A 244 -2.94 28.45 22.62
CA MET A 244 -3.92 27.90 21.68
C MET A 244 -5.31 28.51 21.91
N PRO A 245 -6.19 28.50 20.90
CA PRO A 245 -7.54 29.07 21.04
C PRO A 245 -8.36 28.37 22.12
N ALA A 246 -9.28 29.09 22.73
CA ALA A 246 -10.16 28.54 23.75
C ALA A 246 -10.92 27.29 23.26
N GLY A 247 -10.91 26.23 24.05
CA GLY A 247 -11.49 24.93 23.70
C GLY A 247 -10.59 24.06 22.84
N TRP A 248 -9.28 24.33 22.81
CA TRP A 248 -8.30 23.45 22.20
C TRP A 248 -8.04 22.22 23.08
N PRO A 249 -7.93 20.98 22.52
CA PRO A 249 -8.12 20.63 21.09
C PRO A 249 -9.58 20.29 20.72
N GLU A 250 -10.48 20.16 21.67
CA GLU A 250 -11.82 19.55 21.49
C GLU A 250 -12.67 20.27 20.42
N LYS A 251 -12.61 21.58 20.39
CA LYS A 251 -13.38 22.42 19.45
C LYS A 251 -12.74 22.51 18.07
N TRP A 252 -11.41 22.47 18.01
CA TRP A 252 -10.62 22.86 16.83
C TRP A 252 -9.98 21.70 16.10
N VAL A 253 -9.76 20.57 16.80
CA VAL A 253 -9.21 19.36 16.16
C VAL A 253 -10.36 18.45 15.75
N VAL A 254 -10.55 18.33 14.45
CA VAL A 254 -11.42 17.29 13.91
C VAL A 254 -10.73 15.95 14.16
N ARG A 255 -11.19 15.26 15.17
CA ARG A 255 -10.83 13.86 15.33
C ARG A 255 -11.53 13.12 14.20
N ILE A 256 -10.78 12.80 13.14
CA ILE A 256 -11.22 11.71 12.26
C ILE A 256 -11.41 10.54 13.24
N PRO A 257 -12.64 10.04 13.45
CA PRO A 257 -12.78 8.88 14.29
C PRO A 257 -11.73 7.89 13.73
N ARG A 258 -10.72 7.51 14.51
CA ARG A 258 -10.14 6.20 14.29
C ARG A 258 -11.39 5.37 14.17
N THR A 259 -11.64 4.83 12.97
CA THR A 259 -12.75 3.94 12.80
C THR A 259 -12.68 3.05 14.00
N ALA A 260 -13.51 3.36 15.01
CA ALA A 260 -13.66 2.51 16.16
C ALA A 260 -13.80 1.16 15.52
N LYS A 261 -12.97 0.19 15.90
CA LYS A 261 -13.20 -1.17 15.41
C LYS A 261 -14.70 -1.27 15.45
N PRO A 262 -15.39 -1.32 14.32
CA PRO A 262 -16.83 -1.20 14.36
C PRO A 262 -17.27 -2.29 15.27
N ALA A 263 -17.86 -1.95 16.40
CA ALA A 263 -18.18 -2.85 17.48
C ALA A 263 -19.16 -3.93 17.03
N ASN A 264 -19.61 -3.89 15.79
CA ASN A 264 -20.40 -4.92 15.08
C ASN A 264 -20.34 -4.60 13.59
N LYS A 265 -19.18 -4.77 12.93
CA LYS A 265 -19.25 -5.05 11.50
C LYS A 265 -19.95 -6.40 11.35
N PRO A 266 -21.01 -6.48 10.54
CA PRO A 266 -21.57 -7.80 10.21
C PRO A 266 -20.42 -8.71 9.77
N ALA A 267 -20.54 -10.00 10.09
CA ALA A 267 -19.52 -10.94 9.66
C ALA A 267 -19.29 -10.77 8.15
N PRO A 268 -18.05 -10.84 7.66
CA PRO A 268 -17.76 -10.58 6.25
C PRO A 268 -18.56 -11.47 5.29
N SER A 269 -19.02 -12.63 5.78
CA SER A 269 -19.88 -13.58 5.08
C SER A 269 -21.36 -13.19 5.06
N GLU A 270 -21.78 -12.20 5.86
CA GLU A 270 -23.17 -11.74 5.93
C GLU A 270 -23.45 -10.68 4.87
N GLY A 271 -24.55 -10.84 4.15
CA GLY A 271 -25.03 -9.91 3.14
C GLY A 271 -25.23 -10.53 1.77
N PRO A 272 -25.77 -9.73 0.81
CA PRO A 272 -26.03 -10.21 -0.53
C PRO A 272 -24.73 -10.55 -1.26
N LYS A 273 -24.77 -11.61 -2.09
CA LYS A 273 -23.65 -11.98 -2.94
C LYS A 273 -23.60 -11.07 -4.16
N VAL A 274 -22.49 -10.36 -4.30
CA VAL A 274 -22.29 -9.34 -5.34
C VAL A 274 -21.47 -9.84 -6.51
N ALA A 275 -20.62 -10.85 -6.29
CA ALA A 275 -19.78 -11.45 -7.31
C ALA A 275 -19.56 -12.95 -7.01
N HIS A 276 -19.36 -13.73 -8.07
CA HIS A 276 -18.91 -15.12 -8.00
C HIS A 276 -17.54 -15.30 -8.65
N TYR A 277 -17.14 -14.36 -9.50
CA TYR A 277 -15.91 -14.44 -10.26
C TYR A 277 -15.12 -13.14 -10.18
N LEU A 278 -13.80 -13.29 -10.01
CA LEU A 278 -12.81 -12.23 -10.17
C LEU A 278 -11.64 -12.76 -11.01
N CYS A 279 -11.03 -11.87 -11.78
CA CYS A 279 -9.79 -12.15 -12.49
C CYS A 279 -8.76 -11.07 -12.17
N PHE A 280 -7.54 -11.51 -11.91
CA PHE A 280 -6.39 -10.63 -11.70
C PHE A 280 -5.30 -10.94 -12.72
N SER A 281 -4.80 -9.92 -13.40
CA SER A 281 -3.57 -10.01 -14.16
C SER A 281 -2.38 -10.11 -13.20
N LEU A 282 -1.48 -11.05 -13.42
CA LEU A 282 -0.31 -11.30 -12.57
C LEU A 282 0.92 -10.59 -13.16
N GLN A 283 1.26 -9.45 -12.62
CA GLN A 283 2.45 -8.71 -13.02
C GLN A 283 3.65 -9.17 -12.20
N CYS A 284 4.66 -9.73 -12.86
CA CYS A 284 5.91 -10.14 -12.26
C CYS A 284 7.07 -9.81 -13.18
N ARG A 285 8.21 -9.44 -12.58
CA ARG A 285 9.45 -9.15 -13.33
C ARG A 285 10.03 -10.39 -14.03
N VAL A 286 9.72 -11.56 -13.50
CA VAL A 286 10.18 -12.85 -14.02
C VAL A 286 8.95 -13.68 -14.39
N PRO A 287 8.96 -14.36 -15.54
CA PRO A 287 7.87 -15.25 -15.95
C PRO A 287 7.54 -16.31 -14.90
N LEU A 288 6.26 -16.50 -14.65
CA LEU A 288 5.76 -17.44 -13.64
C LEU A 288 5.50 -18.80 -14.30
N LEU A 289 6.28 -19.78 -13.94
CA LEU A 289 6.16 -21.15 -14.49
C LEU A 289 4.92 -21.86 -13.93
N PRO A 290 4.28 -22.78 -14.70
CA PRO A 290 3.12 -23.57 -14.28
C PRO A 290 3.34 -24.36 -12.99
N LYS A 291 4.53 -24.83 -12.70
CA LYS A 291 4.86 -25.52 -11.43
C LYS A 291 4.59 -24.68 -10.17
N PHE A 292 4.38 -23.37 -10.33
CA PHE A 292 4.10 -22.45 -9.22
C PHE A 292 2.59 -22.22 -8.98
N ILE A 293 1.72 -22.94 -9.66
CA ILE A 293 0.25 -22.84 -9.49
C ILE A 293 -0.14 -22.86 -8.00
N VAL A 294 0.22 -23.91 -7.27
CA VAL A 294 -0.15 -24.05 -5.85
C VAL A 294 0.51 -23.00 -4.96
N PRO A 295 1.83 -22.75 -5.05
CA PRO A 295 2.45 -21.67 -4.29
C PRO A 295 1.80 -20.30 -4.45
N LEU A 296 1.42 -19.92 -5.66
CA LEU A 296 0.76 -18.64 -5.94
C LEU A 296 -0.64 -18.58 -5.32
N SER A 297 -1.44 -19.63 -5.55
CA SER A 297 -2.79 -19.74 -5.00
C SER A 297 -2.80 -19.71 -3.48
N GLU A 298 -1.88 -20.44 -2.84
CA GLU A 298 -1.71 -20.42 -1.38
C GLU A 298 -1.35 -19.03 -0.85
N GLN A 299 -0.42 -18.34 -1.53
CA GLN A 299 -0.03 -17.01 -1.10
C GLN A 299 -1.15 -16.00 -1.26
N PHE A 300 -1.93 -16.10 -2.33
CA PHE A 300 -3.09 -15.23 -2.51
C PHE A 300 -4.14 -15.49 -1.41
N ARG A 301 -4.46 -16.76 -1.13
CA ARG A 301 -5.37 -17.15 -0.05
C ARG A 301 -4.86 -16.70 1.33
N LYS A 302 -3.55 -16.84 1.61
CA LYS A 302 -2.93 -16.33 2.85
C LYS A 302 -3.01 -14.81 2.96
N ALA A 303 -2.79 -14.09 1.84
CA ALA A 303 -2.95 -12.65 1.80
C ALA A 303 -4.41 -12.24 2.07
N ALA A 304 -5.39 -12.95 1.47
CA ALA A 304 -6.80 -12.73 1.74
C ALA A 304 -7.12 -12.90 3.23
N ASN A 305 -6.65 -13.99 3.87
CA ASN A 305 -6.82 -14.21 5.31
C ASN A 305 -6.16 -13.10 6.15
N SER A 306 -4.94 -12.69 5.80
CA SER A 306 -4.25 -11.61 6.51
C SER A 306 -5.01 -10.27 6.42
N HIS A 307 -5.56 -9.94 5.25
CA HIS A 307 -6.37 -8.74 5.10
C HIS A 307 -7.72 -8.86 5.81
N LEU A 308 -8.33 -10.05 5.82
CA LEU A 308 -9.54 -10.35 6.57
C LEU A 308 -9.34 -10.07 8.07
N CYS A 309 -8.30 -10.65 8.67
CA CYS A 309 -7.96 -10.42 10.07
C CYS A 309 -7.64 -8.96 10.38
N LYS A 310 -6.92 -8.26 9.48
CA LYS A 310 -6.62 -6.82 9.66
C LYS A 310 -7.87 -5.93 9.66
N VAL A 311 -8.86 -6.27 8.85
CA VAL A 311 -10.08 -5.46 8.68
C VAL A 311 -11.14 -5.79 9.73
N HIS A 312 -11.33 -7.07 10.03
CA HIS A 312 -12.42 -7.54 10.88
C HIS A 312 -11.96 -8.02 12.27
N GLY A 313 -10.66 -8.21 12.48
CA GLY A 313 -10.07 -8.68 13.74
C GLY A 313 -9.59 -10.11 13.66
N ASP A 314 -8.74 -10.49 14.64
CA ASP A 314 -8.22 -11.84 14.73
C ASP A 314 -9.34 -12.84 15.08
N GLY A 315 -9.28 -14.02 14.47
CA GLY A 315 -10.27 -15.08 14.66
C GLY A 315 -11.51 -14.98 13.76
N VAL A 316 -11.65 -13.91 12.96
CA VAL A 316 -12.70 -13.83 11.95
C VAL A 316 -12.33 -14.68 10.74
N SER A 317 -13.27 -15.48 10.26
CA SER A 317 -13.11 -16.36 9.12
C SER A 317 -14.18 -16.07 8.06
N SER A 318 -13.94 -16.54 6.85
CA SER A 318 -14.88 -16.48 5.72
C SER A 318 -14.88 -17.83 5.02
N PHE A 319 -16.02 -18.47 4.96
CA PHE A 319 -16.18 -19.71 4.21
C PHE A 319 -15.89 -19.51 2.72
N ALA A 320 -16.41 -18.46 2.12
CA ALA A 320 -16.22 -18.18 0.69
C ALA A 320 -14.75 -18.03 0.33
N LEU A 321 -13.96 -17.31 1.15
CA LEU A 321 -12.54 -17.08 0.90
C LEU A 321 -11.64 -18.27 1.30
N LEU A 322 -11.94 -18.95 2.42
CA LEU A 322 -11.02 -19.86 3.07
C LEU A 322 -11.44 -21.32 3.04
N GLY A 323 -12.75 -21.59 2.91
CA GLY A 323 -13.27 -22.95 2.84
C GLY A 323 -13.16 -23.76 4.14
N HIS A 324 -13.17 -23.11 5.31
CA HIS A 324 -13.14 -23.82 6.58
C HIS A 324 -14.50 -24.47 6.86
N ALA A 325 -14.50 -25.76 7.17
CA ALA A 325 -15.73 -26.52 7.38
C ALA A 325 -16.60 -25.97 8.52
N ASN A 326 -15.97 -25.45 9.59
CA ASN A 326 -16.66 -24.89 10.75
C ASN A 326 -17.42 -23.58 10.44
N ASP A 327 -17.04 -22.90 9.34
CA ASP A 327 -17.63 -21.62 8.92
C ASP A 327 -18.61 -21.79 7.75
N ARG A 328 -18.93 -23.05 7.42
CA ARG A 328 -19.80 -23.37 6.28
C ARG A 328 -21.24 -22.94 6.58
N PRO A 329 -21.81 -22.03 5.76
CA PRO A 329 -23.21 -21.64 5.90
C PRO A 329 -24.15 -22.83 5.63
N THR A 330 -25.30 -22.83 6.29
CA THR A 330 -26.31 -23.91 6.16
C THR A 330 -26.94 -23.99 4.77
N ASP A 331 -26.92 -22.89 4.03
CA ASP A 331 -27.41 -22.77 2.65
C ASP A 331 -26.35 -23.18 1.61
N ALA A 332 -25.09 -23.34 1.98
CA ALA A 332 -24.04 -23.83 1.11
C ALA A 332 -24.16 -25.36 0.92
N LYS A 333 -24.94 -25.79 -0.10
CA LYS A 333 -25.18 -27.19 -0.41
C LYS A 333 -24.09 -27.79 -1.29
N GLY A 334 -23.68 -29.02 -1.00
CA GLY A 334 -22.67 -29.76 -1.78
C GLY A 334 -21.22 -29.38 -1.42
N ASP A 335 -20.29 -30.16 -1.93
CA ASP A 335 -18.85 -29.89 -1.77
C ASP A 335 -18.37 -28.82 -2.76
N HIS A 336 -17.17 -28.31 -2.52
CA HIS A 336 -16.53 -27.32 -3.41
C HIS A 336 -17.29 -25.99 -3.58
N GLN A 337 -17.99 -25.50 -2.57
CA GLN A 337 -18.74 -24.24 -2.62
C GLN A 337 -17.89 -22.98 -2.36
N HIS A 338 -16.69 -23.12 -1.78
CA HIS A 338 -15.77 -22.01 -1.52
C HIS A 338 -14.86 -21.71 -2.73
N ALA A 339 -14.07 -20.66 -2.62
CA ALA A 339 -13.27 -20.15 -3.73
C ALA A 339 -12.25 -21.16 -4.28
N PHE A 340 -12.19 -21.24 -5.60
CA PHE A 340 -11.10 -21.79 -6.38
C PHE A 340 -10.15 -20.68 -6.77
N TYR A 341 -8.87 -20.85 -6.54
CA TYR A 341 -7.80 -19.93 -6.92
C TYR A 341 -7.02 -20.58 -8.06
N LEU A 342 -7.24 -20.12 -9.28
CA LEU A 342 -6.81 -20.79 -10.51
C LEU A 342 -5.81 -19.92 -11.29
N PRO A 343 -4.49 -19.98 -10.99
CA PRO A 343 -3.50 -19.33 -11.83
C PRO A 343 -3.44 -20.00 -13.20
N MET A 344 -3.55 -19.21 -14.25
CA MET A 344 -3.60 -19.69 -15.62
C MET A 344 -2.71 -18.84 -16.54
N ARG A 345 -2.43 -19.35 -17.72
CA ARG A 345 -1.91 -18.57 -18.85
C ARG A 345 -3.01 -17.69 -19.43
N ALA A 346 -2.62 -16.55 -20.00
CA ALA A 346 -3.58 -15.77 -20.78
C ALA A 346 -3.96 -16.52 -22.07
N ARG A 347 -5.22 -16.39 -22.51
CA ARG A 347 -5.76 -17.14 -23.64
C ARG A 347 -4.98 -16.96 -24.95
N ASN A 348 -4.46 -15.76 -25.17
CA ASN A 348 -3.76 -15.40 -26.41
C ASN A 348 -2.23 -15.43 -26.27
N ASP A 349 -1.71 -15.95 -25.16
CA ASP A 349 -0.29 -16.03 -24.94
C ASP A 349 0.25 -17.32 -25.57
N SER A 350 1.23 -17.18 -26.48
CA SER A 350 1.96 -18.31 -27.05
C SER A 350 2.93 -18.94 -26.05
N GLU A 351 3.15 -18.28 -24.92
CA GLU A 351 4.04 -18.71 -23.87
C GLU A 351 3.26 -19.42 -22.75
N ASP A 352 3.80 -20.51 -22.23
CA ASP A 352 3.18 -21.30 -21.17
C ASP A 352 3.46 -20.72 -19.77
N PHE A 353 3.36 -19.39 -19.60
CA PHE A 353 3.54 -18.73 -18.31
C PHE A 353 2.20 -18.40 -17.66
N LEU A 354 2.18 -18.42 -16.33
CA LEU A 354 1.02 -17.96 -15.56
C LEU A 354 0.94 -16.44 -15.63
N ARG A 355 -0.14 -15.94 -16.22
CA ARG A 355 -0.39 -14.50 -16.44
C ARG A 355 -1.61 -13.99 -15.72
N GLU A 356 -2.53 -14.88 -15.39
CA GLU A 356 -3.81 -14.55 -14.79
C GLU A 356 -4.08 -15.41 -13.57
N LEU A 357 -4.80 -14.85 -12.60
CA LEU A 357 -5.37 -15.58 -11.49
C LEU A 357 -6.89 -15.41 -11.54
N HIS A 358 -7.57 -16.47 -11.91
CA HIS A 358 -9.01 -16.55 -11.88
C HIS A 358 -9.47 -17.03 -10.50
N ILE A 359 -10.44 -16.35 -9.92
CA ILE A 359 -11.03 -16.73 -8.63
C ILE A 359 -12.51 -16.99 -8.89
N TRP A 360 -12.93 -18.21 -8.67
CA TRP A 360 -14.32 -18.63 -8.78
C TRP A 360 -14.84 -19.14 -7.43
N CYS A 361 -15.99 -18.64 -7.00
CA CYS A 361 -16.66 -19.10 -5.78
C CYS A 361 -18.12 -19.46 -6.11
N PRO A 362 -18.50 -20.74 -6.11
CA PRO A 362 -19.89 -21.14 -6.35
C PRO A 362 -20.87 -20.52 -5.35
N TYR A 363 -20.47 -20.40 -4.07
CA TYR A 363 -21.29 -19.76 -3.04
C TYR A 363 -21.42 -18.25 -3.23
N GLY A 364 -20.46 -17.63 -3.90
CA GLY A 364 -20.39 -16.18 -4.14
C GLY A 364 -19.75 -15.39 -3.00
N PHE A 365 -19.31 -14.19 -3.34
CA PHE A 365 -18.67 -13.25 -2.44
C PHE A 365 -19.63 -12.11 -2.08
N THR A 366 -19.60 -11.71 -0.81
CA THR A 366 -20.21 -10.45 -0.36
C THR A 366 -19.36 -9.26 -0.78
N GLN A 367 -19.89 -8.04 -0.65
CA GLN A 367 -19.13 -6.81 -0.88
C GLN A 367 -17.87 -6.74 0.00
N ALA A 368 -17.97 -7.11 1.27
CA ALA A 368 -16.84 -7.11 2.20
C ALA A 368 -15.75 -8.10 1.78
N GLU A 369 -16.12 -9.29 1.32
CA GLU A 369 -15.18 -10.30 0.83
C GLU A 369 -14.49 -9.86 -0.47
N VAL A 370 -15.21 -9.23 -1.38
CA VAL A 370 -14.62 -8.60 -2.57
C VAL A 370 -13.60 -7.53 -2.18
N GLU A 371 -13.94 -6.63 -1.27
CA GLU A 371 -13.02 -5.59 -0.80
C GLU A 371 -11.74 -6.16 -0.18
N ILE A 372 -11.81 -7.30 0.50
CA ILE A 372 -10.64 -8.02 1.02
C ILE A 372 -9.74 -8.48 -0.14
N LEU A 373 -10.31 -9.09 -1.19
CA LEU A 373 -9.55 -9.54 -2.35
C LEU A 373 -8.89 -8.36 -3.08
N LEU A 374 -9.59 -7.24 -3.22
CA LEU A 374 -9.07 -6.02 -3.88
C LEU A 374 -7.92 -5.34 -3.12
N ARG A 375 -7.76 -5.60 -1.83
CA ARG A 375 -6.65 -5.06 -1.03
C ARG A 375 -5.33 -5.79 -1.28
N ILE A 376 -5.34 -6.92 -2.00
CA ILE A 376 -4.15 -7.72 -2.27
C ILE A 376 -3.38 -7.09 -3.44
N GLY A 377 -2.52 -6.14 -3.16
CA GLY A 377 -1.70 -5.46 -4.19
C GLY A 377 -0.32 -6.09 -4.42
N ARG A 378 0.11 -7.04 -3.57
CA ARG A 378 1.43 -7.65 -3.63
C ARG A 378 1.44 -9.02 -2.96
N LEU A 379 2.06 -9.97 -3.61
CA LEU A 379 2.34 -11.31 -3.09
C LEU A 379 3.84 -11.52 -2.99
N ASP A 380 4.33 -11.78 -1.79
CA ASP A 380 5.68 -12.25 -1.53
C ASP A 380 5.61 -13.76 -1.26
N TRP A 381 6.24 -14.55 -2.08
CA TRP A 381 6.15 -16.01 -2.01
C TRP A 381 7.52 -16.69 -1.95
N GLY A 382 7.64 -17.72 -1.12
CA GLY A 382 8.91 -18.38 -0.85
C GLY A 382 9.51 -19.18 -2.00
N GLY A 383 8.86 -19.24 -3.17
CA GLY A 383 9.36 -19.88 -4.39
C GLY A 383 9.87 -18.89 -5.43
N GLY A 384 9.72 -17.58 -5.20
CA GLY A 384 10.09 -16.55 -6.15
C GLY A 384 10.96 -15.46 -5.56
N LYS A 385 12.02 -15.09 -6.29
CA LYS A 385 12.90 -13.97 -5.94
C LYS A 385 12.20 -12.62 -6.03
N TYR A 386 11.16 -12.51 -6.87
CA TYR A 386 10.48 -11.26 -7.16
C TYR A 386 9.01 -11.34 -6.75
N PRO A 387 8.45 -10.26 -6.20
CA PRO A 387 7.05 -10.21 -5.83
C PRO A 387 6.15 -10.24 -7.06
N VAL A 388 4.98 -10.82 -6.91
CA VAL A 388 3.90 -10.78 -7.89
C VAL A 388 2.91 -9.70 -7.49
N ARG A 389 2.48 -8.87 -8.44
CA ARG A 389 1.45 -7.85 -8.26
C ARG A 389 0.19 -8.28 -8.98
N PRO A 390 -0.85 -8.72 -8.26
CA PRO A 390 -2.15 -8.96 -8.85
C PRO A 390 -2.85 -7.62 -9.11
N VAL A 391 -3.33 -7.45 -10.33
CA VAL A 391 -4.10 -6.27 -10.76
C VAL A 391 -5.46 -6.75 -11.22
N LEU A 392 -6.55 -6.26 -10.61
CA LEU A 392 -7.89 -6.65 -11.00
C LEU A 392 -8.14 -6.33 -12.48
N SER A 393 -8.56 -7.34 -13.24
CA SER A 393 -8.93 -7.23 -14.65
C SER A 393 -10.42 -7.43 -14.90
N ALA A 394 -11.08 -8.26 -14.07
CA ALA A 394 -12.53 -8.47 -14.19
C ALA A 394 -13.16 -8.82 -12.85
N ILE A 395 -14.43 -8.43 -12.70
CA ILE A 395 -15.31 -8.85 -11.60
C ILE A 395 -16.73 -9.02 -12.15
N SER A 396 -17.38 -10.13 -11.82
CA SER A 396 -18.74 -10.39 -12.31
C SER A 396 -19.47 -11.44 -11.47
N LYS A 397 -20.78 -11.52 -11.65
CA LYS A 397 -21.59 -12.62 -11.10
C LYS A 397 -21.37 -13.92 -11.84
N GLU A 398 -21.02 -13.84 -13.11
CA GLU A 398 -20.77 -14.99 -13.96
C GLU A 398 -19.41 -14.82 -14.64
N PRO A 399 -18.63 -15.89 -14.83
CA PRO A 399 -17.40 -15.79 -15.61
C PRO A 399 -17.70 -15.32 -17.01
N PRO A 400 -16.82 -14.52 -17.62
CA PRO A 400 -16.91 -14.21 -19.04
C PRO A 400 -16.95 -15.51 -19.88
N SER A 401 -17.65 -15.48 -21.00
CA SER A 401 -17.72 -16.63 -21.93
C SER A 401 -16.35 -17.08 -22.46
N GLU A 402 -15.38 -16.20 -22.38
CA GLU A 402 -14.01 -16.41 -22.87
C GLU A 402 -13.10 -17.12 -21.89
N VAL A 403 -13.56 -17.39 -20.65
CA VAL A 403 -12.76 -18.13 -19.66
C VAL A 403 -12.53 -19.56 -20.15
N PRO A 404 -11.28 -20.05 -20.14
CA PRO A 404 -10.92 -21.33 -20.75
C PRO A 404 -11.39 -22.57 -19.96
N PHE A 405 -12.08 -22.40 -18.85
CA PHE A 405 -12.61 -23.52 -18.05
C PHE A 405 -14.13 -23.46 -17.96
N SER A 406 -14.76 -24.63 -17.89
CA SER A 406 -16.20 -24.70 -17.69
C SER A 406 -16.58 -24.45 -16.24
N ILE A 407 -17.67 -23.74 -16.05
CA ILE A 407 -18.35 -23.59 -14.77
C ILE A 407 -19.84 -23.82 -15.02
N GLY A 408 -20.16 -25.04 -15.45
CA GLY A 408 -21.54 -25.42 -15.71
C GLY A 408 -22.17 -24.83 -16.97
N LYS A 409 -21.40 -24.23 -17.88
CA LYS A 409 -21.93 -23.56 -19.09
C LYS A 409 -21.42 -24.15 -20.39
N THR A 410 -20.21 -24.63 -20.46
CA THR A 410 -19.62 -25.20 -21.66
C THR A 410 -19.81 -26.71 -21.66
N ALA A 411 -20.52 -27.23 -22.60
CA ALA A 411 -20.60 -28.66 -22.86
C ALA A 411 -19.53 -29.07 -23.88
N SER A 412 -18.73 -30.07 -23.57
CA SER A 412 -17.75 -30.65 -24.49
C SER A 412 -17.74 -32.16 -24.40
N ARG A 413 -17.48 -32.82 -25.52
CA ARG A 413 -17.21 -34.27 -25.53
C ARG A 413 -15.81 -34.61 -25.04
N VAL A 414 -14.85 -33.72 -25.28
CA VAL A 414 -13.45 -33.97 -24.96
C VAL A 414 -12.96 -32.91 -23.98
N TRP A 415 -12.43 -33.36 -22.87
CA TRP A 415 -11.84 -32.53 -21.80
C TRP A 415 -10.38 -32.89 -21.60
N ARG A 416 -9.50 -31.88 -21.52
CA ARG A 416 -8.07 -32.08 -21.28
C ARG A 416 -7.59 -31.40 -20.02
N SER A 417 -6.66 -32.03 -19.33
CA SER A 417 -5.97 -31.42 -18.19
C SER A 417 -5.16 -30.22 -18.61
N ALA A 418 -5.51 -29.03 -18.12
CA ALA A 418 -4.68 -27.83 -18.20
C ALA A 418 -3.63 -27.81 -17.07
N SER A 419 -3.91 -28.49 -15.97
CA SER A 419 -2.97 -28.76 -14.87
C SER A 419 -3.10 -30.22 -14.42
N PRO A 420 -2.04 -30.81 -13.82
CA PRO A 420 -2.05 -32.23 -13.46
C PRO A 420 -3.12 -32.53 -12.41
N PHE A 421 -3.88 -33.60 -12.63
CA PHE A 421 -4.78 -34.18 -11.67
C PHE A 421 -3.95 -34.89 -10.58
N VAL A 422 -4.15 -34.53 -9.33
CA VAL A 422 -3.55 -35.21 -8.19
C VAL A 422 -4.59 -36.08 -7.52
N PRO A 423 -4.42 -37.41 -7.54
CA PRO A 423 -5.35 -38.32 -6.91
C PRO A 423 -5.55 -38.00 -5.42
N PRO A 424 -6.79 -37.99 -4.88
CA PRO A 424 -7.04 -37.76 -3.46
C PRO A 424 -6.30 -38.74 -2.55
N ARG A 425 -6.19 -40.01 -2.96
CA ARG A 425 -5.46 -41.05 -2.25
C ARG A 425 -4.17 -41.39 -2.95
N TYR A 426 -3.17 -41.85 -2.18
CA TYR A 426 -1.92 -42.34 -2.78
C TYR A 426 -2.16 -43.67 -3.49
N PHE A 427 -1.85 -43.75 -4.77
CA PHE A 427 -1.98 -44.93 -5.61
C PHE A 427 -0.73 -45.84 -5.60
N TYR A 428 0.31 -45.43 -4.88
CA TYR A 428 1.53 -46.19 -4.72
C TYR A 428 1.96 -46.24 -3.23
N ARG A 429 2.72 -47.24 -2.87
CA ARG A 429 3.45 -47.32 -1.59
C ARG A 429 4.94 -47.34 -1.91
N GLY A 430 5.69 -46.40 -1.34
CA GLY A 430 7.13 -46.38 -1.41
C GLY A 430 7.76 -46.84 -0.11
N GLY A 431 8.81 -47.65 -0.18
CA GLY A 431 9.62 -48.06 0.98
C GLY A 431 10.86 -48.82 0.49
N ARG A 432 12.04 -48.46 1.00
CA ARG A 432 13.34 -49.15 0.70
C ARG A 432 13.57 -49.50 -0.75
N GLY A 433 13.30 -48.56 -1.67
CA GLY A 433 13.62 -48.73 -3.10
C GLY A 433 12.61 -49.54 -3.94
N LYS A 434 11.49 -50.00 -3.35
CA LYS A 434 10.41 -50.63 -4.12
C LYS A 434 9.15 -49.76 -4.08
N ILE A 435 8.63 -49.43 -5.25
CA ILE A 435 7.32 -48.80 -5.42
C ILE A 435 6.32 -49.90 -5.75
N THR A 436 5.28 -50.03 -4.93
CA THR A 436 4.20 -50.97 -5.19
C THR A 436 2.94 -50.20 -5.54
N LEU A 437 2.36 -50.47 -6.69
CA LEU A 437 1.10 -49.87 -7.13
C LEU A 437 -0.08 -50.52 -6.45
N LYS A 438 -1.07 -49.70 -6.12
CA LYS A 438 -2.36 -50.12 -5.60
C LYS A 438 -3.37 -50.09 -6.74
N VAL A 439 -3.72 -51.25 -7.26
CA VAL A 439 -4.60 -51.38 -8.43
C VAL A 439 -5.96 -50.68 -8.22
N LYS A 440 -6.53 -50.76 -7.01
CA LYS A 440 -7.82 -50.11 -6.70
C LYS A 440 -7.74 -48.59 -6.64
N ASP A 441 -6.57 -48.03 -6.35
CA ASP A 441 -6.35 -46.59 -6.19
C ASP A 441 -5.64 -45.99 -7.40
N GLN A 442 -5.70 -46.61 -8.56
CA GLN A 442 -5.14 -46.02 -9.80
C GLN A 442 -5.73 -44.65 -10.07
N PRO A 443 -4.95 -43.71 -10.63
CA PRO A 443 -5.39 -42.33 -10.87
C PRO A 443 -6.69 -42.23 -11.68
N GLU A 444 -6.89 -43.09 -12.67
CA GLU A 444 -8.07 -43.18 -13.50
C GLU A 444 -9.33 -43.49 -12.68
N ASN A 445 -9.24 -44.49 -11.81
CA ASN A 445 -10.33 -44.88 -10.94
C ASN A 445 -10.71 -43.77 -9.98
N GLN A 446 -9.72 -43.08 -9.45
CA GLN A 446 -9.96 -41.93 -8.57
C GLN A 446 -10.54 -40.72 -9.31
N LEU A 447 -10.14 -40.50 -10.59
CA LEU A 447 -10.73 -39.48 -11.43
C LEU A 447 -12.22 -39.79 -11.69
N ILE A 448 -12.55 -41.05 -12.00
CA ILE A 448 -13.96 -41.48 -12.15
C ILE A 448 -14.76 -41.24 -10.89
N GLU A 449 -14.20 -41.54 -9.70
CA GLU A 449 -14.87 -41.25 -8.44
C GLU A 449 -15.09 -39.76 -8.22
N CYS A 450 -14.11 -38.91 -8.57
CA CYS A 450 -14.27 -37.46 -8.51
C CYS A 450 -15.35 -36.95 -9.46
N LEU A 451 -15.41 -37.48 -10.68
CA LEU A 451 -16.47 -37.14 -11.65
C LEU A 451 -17.87 -37.55 -11.15
N LYS A 452 -18.00 -38.77 -10.58
CA LYS A 452 -19.26 -39.22 -9.97
C LYS A 452 -19.66 -38.32 -8.79
N ALA A 453 -18.73 -37.96 -7.93
CA ALA A 453 -18.98 -37.05 -6.81
C ALA A 453 -19.41 -35.66 -7.29
N ALA A 454 -18.94 -35.22 -8.45
CA ALA A 454 -19.38 -34.00 -9.14
C ALA A 454 -20.72 -34.16 -9.91
N GLY A 455 -21.38 -35.33 -9.81
CA GLY A 455 -22.69 -35.58 -10.46
C GLY A 455 -22.60 -36.07 -11.91
N ILE A 456 -21.40 -36.41 -12.41
CA ILE A 456 -21.20 -36.92 -13.76
C ILE A 456 -21.15 -38.44 -13.71
N THR A 457 -22.22 -39.07 -14.20
CA THR A 457 -22.36 -40.53 -14.19
C THR A 457 -22.06 -41.19 -15.52
N THR A 458 -21.98 -40.42 -16.60
CA THR A 458 -21.65 -40.92 -17.94
C THR A 458 -20.17 -41.27 -18.01
N ALA A 459 -19.89 -42.54 -18.27
CA ALA A 459 -18.50 -42.98 -18.49
C ALA A 459 -17.98 -42.48 -19.82
N GLY A 460 -16.80 -41.90 -19.81
CA GLY A 460 -16.03 -41.58 -20.98
C GLY A 460 -14.77 -42.44 -21.05
N GLU A 461 -14.11 -42.46 -22.17
CA GLU A 461 -12.75 -43.02 -22.28
C GLU A 461 -11.77 -42.05 -21.63
N ILE A 462 -10.93 -42.57 -20.71
CA ILE A 462 -9.90 -41.78 -20.04
C ILE A 462 -8.54 -42.21 -20.56
N ARG A 463 -7.82 -41.25 -21.13
CA ARG A 463 -6.47 -41.47 -21.64
C ARG A 463 -5.47 -40.63 -20.86
N ARG A 464 -4.33 -41.21 -20.53
CA ARG A 464 -3.21 -40.44 -19.98
C ARG A 464 -2.53 -39.63 -21.09
N LEU A 465 -2.17 -38.40 -20.75
CA LEU A 465 -1.38 -37.54 -21.62
C LEU A 465 0.03 -37.42 -21.05
N SER A 466 1.03 -37.45 -21.93
CA SER A 466 2.39 -37.12 -21.54
C SER A 466 2.50 -35.65 -21.12
N PRO A 467 3.21 -35.34 -20.02
CA PRO A 467 3.48 -33.95 -19.62
C PRO A 467 4.35 -33.18 -20.62
N GLN A 468 4.91 -33.86 -21.62
CA GLN A 468 5.79 -33.29 -22.66
C GLN A 468 5.03 -32.66 -23.84
N GLY A 469 3.70 -32.51 -23.77
CA GLY A 469 2.85 -32.10 -24.88
C GLY A 469 3.11 -30.74 -25.53
N ARG A 470 4.16 -29.99 -25.19
CA ARG A 470 4.59 -28.79 -25.91
C ARG A 470 6.09 -28.54 -25.70
N ASN A 471 6.82 -28.41 -26.80
CA ASN A 471 8.24 -28.07 -26.83
C ASN A 471 8.53 -26.78 -26.04
N PRO A 472 9.35 -26.84 -25.00
CA PRO A 472 9.89 -25.62 -24.39
C PRO A 472 10.98 -25.08 -25.34
N ARG A 473 10.73 -23.99 -26.02
CA ARG A 473 11.71 -23.32 -26.90
C ARG A 473 13.01 -22.90 -26.18
N ASP A 474 13.01 -22.87 -24.83
CA ASP A 474 14.15 -22.35 -24.07
C ASP A 474 14.66 -23.26 -22.94
N GLY A 475 14.44 -24.57 -23.01
CA GLY A 475 15.02 -25.51 -22.03
C GLY A 475 14.46 -25.36 -20.58
N GLN A 476 13.45 -24.57 -20.35
CA GLN A 476 12.82 -24.39 -19.03
C GLN A 476 11.76 -25.48 -18.81
N VAL A 477 11.94 -26.26 -17.75
CA VAL A 477 11.01 -27.31 -17.35
C VAL A 477 9.77 -26.68 -16.76
N GLN A 478 8.63 -26.77 -17.46
CA GLN A 478 7.33 -26.26 -17.00
C GLN A 478 6.81 -26.99 -15.76
N TRP A 479 7.00 -28.31 -15.74
CA TRP A 479 6.65 -29.21 -14.65
C TRP A 479 7.85 -30.05 -14.25
N ASP A 480 8.02 -30.31 -12.97
CA ASP A 480 9.03 -31.22 -12.48
C ASP A 480 8.58 -32.66 -12.81
N ILE A 481 9.11 -33.24 -13.86
CA ILE A 481 8.75 -34.61 -14.29
C ILE A 481 9.35 -35.63 -13.33
N VAL A 482 8.55 -36.61 -12.94
CA VAL A 482 9.06 -37.77 -12.19
C VAL A 482 9.80 -38.66 -13.19
N ARG A 483 11.11 -38.67 -13.12
CA ARG A 483 11.90 -39.73 -13.75
C ARG A 483 11.83 -40.94 -12.80
N ALA A 484 11.12 -41.99 -13.21
CA ALA A 484 11.25 -43.26 -12.52
C ALA A 484 12.73 -43.70 -12.66
N PRO A 485 13.38 -44.17 -11.59
CA PRO A 485 14.59 -44.94 -11.75
C PRO A 485 14.27 -46.08 -12.74
N GLU A 486 15.22 -46.51 -13.54
CA GLU A 486 15.12 -47.47 -14.67
C GLU A 486 14.41 -48.81 -14.37
N SER A 487 13.68 -48.93 -13.29
CA SER A 487 12.89 -50.08 -12.88
C SER A 487 11.47 -49.99 -13.38
N GLU A 488 11.20 -50.63 -14.48
CA GLU A 488 10.06 -51.51 -14.77
C GLU A 488 8.64 -50.98 -14.73
N ASP A 489 8.33 -49.71 -14.32
CA ASP A 489 6.95 -49.27 -14.23
C ASP A 489 6.67 -48.09 -15.17
N PRO A 490 6.14 -48.35 -16.38
CA PRO A 490 5.82 -47.29 -17.36
C PRO A 490 4.76 -46.30 -16.85
N ILE A 491 4.08 -46.62 -15.77
CA ILE A 491 3.00 -45.81 -15.19
C ILE A 491 3.52 -44.50 -14.58
N LEU A 492 4.77 -44.44 -14.12
CA LEU A 492 5.36 -43.24 -13.53
C LEU A 492 6.07 -42.33 -14.51
N ASN A 493 6.37 -42.82 -15.74
CA ASN A 493 7.14 -42.05 -16.73
C ASN A 493 6.37 -40.84 -17.29
N ASP A 494 5.04 -40.89 -17.25
CA ASP A 494 4.16 -39.80 -17.75
C ASP A 494 3.51 -39.02 -16.59
N THR A 495 4.23 -38.83 -15.50
CA THR A 495 3.72 -38.13 -14.32
C THR A 495 4.54 -36.91 -13.96
N ALA A 496 3.93 -35.94 -13.30
CA ALA A 496 4.58 -34.74 -12.80
C ALA A 496 4.70 -34.79 -11.26
N SER A 497 5.86 -34.36 -10.73
CA SER A 497 6.00 -34.08 -9.31
C SER A 497 5.51 -32.68 -9.01
N VAL A 498 4.40 -32.58 -8.29
CA VAL A 498 3.74 -31.29 -8.00
C VAL A 498 3.75 -30.99 -6.52
N GLN A 499 3.85 -29.72 -6.18
CA GLN A 499 3.61 -29.25 -4.83
C GLN A 499 2.10 -29.25 -4.58
N VAL A 500 1.69 -29.75 -3.42
CA VAL A 500 0.28 -29.78 -3.01
C VAL A 500 0.07 -28.98 -1.74
N HIS A 501 -1.13 -28.45 -1.60
CA HIS A 501 -1.54 -27.80 -0.37
C HIS A 501 -1.68 -28.86 0.74
N ARG A 502 -1.03 -28.64 1.88
CA ARG A 502 -1.18 -29.47 3.08
C ARG A 502 -1.70 -28.59 4.21
N PRO A 503 -2.94 -28.80 4.67
CA PRO A 503 -3.40 -28.13 5.87
C PRO A 503 -2.52 -28.55 7.04
N SER A 504 -1.92 -27.57 7.72
CA SER A 504 -1.09 -27.82 8.90
C SER A 504 -1.88 -27.45 10.14
N SER A 505 -1.95 -28.36 11.08
CA SER A 505 -2.49 -28.11 12.42
C SER A 505 -1.56 -27.26 13.31
N SER A 506 -0.33 -27.00 12.86
CA SER A 506 0.72 -26.34 13.65
C SER A 506 1.43 -25.17 12.97
N GLY A 507 0.85 -24.56 11.94
CA GLY A 507 1.34 -23.28 11.37
C GLY A 507 2.64 -23.33 10.55
N GLY A 508 3.37 -24.43 10.50
CA GLY A 508 4.62 -24.62 9.77
C GLY A 508 4.55 -25.78 8.78
N GLY A 509 3.68 -25.67 7.76
CA GLY A 509 3.51 -26.77 6.82
C GLY A 509 4.69 -26.91 5.85
N GLU A 510 5.44 -28.01 5.91
CA GLU A 510 6.22 -28.47 4.79
C GLU A 510 5.31 -28.73 3.59
N ARG A 511 5.64 -28.13 2.43
CA ARG A 511 4.91 -28.39 1.20
C ARG A 511 5.19 -29.84 0.79
N ALA A 512 4.17 -30.68 0.87
CA ALA A 512 4.30 -32.05 0.39
C ALA A 512 4.37 -32.05 -1.14
N ARG A 513 5.19 -32.93 -1.70
CA ARG A 513 5.16 -33.26 -3.13
C ARG A 513 4.33 -34.51 -3.35
N ARG A 514 3.50 -34.49 -4.39
CA ARG A 514 2.71 -35.62 -4.84
C ARG A 514 2.87 -35.81 -6.35
N VAL A 515 2.48 -36.99 -6.78
CA VAL A 515 2.45 -37.32 -8.20
C VAL A 515 1.13 -36.85 -8.79
N GLY A 516 1.23 -36.09 -9.88
CA GLY A 516 0.10 -35.63 -10.68
C GLY A 516 0.12 -36.25 -12.08
N VAL A 517 -1.04 -36.50 -12.62
CA VAL A 517 -1.25 -37.17 -13.91
C VAL A 517 -2.09 -36.27 -14.82
N PHE A 518 -1.70 -36.18 -16.10
CA PHE A 518 -2.49 -35.47 -17.09
C PHE A 518 -3.45 -36.43 -17.78
N PHE A 519 -4.67 -36.00 -18.02
CA PHE A 519 -5.71 -36.79 -18.63
C PHE A 519 -6.40 -36.07 -19.79
N GLU A 520 -6.83 -36.88 -20.76
CA GLU A 520 -7.89 -36.55 -21.70
C GLU A 520 -9.09 -37.45 -21.35
N ILE A 521 -10.26 -36.84 -21.30
CA ILE A 521 -11.54 -37.54 -21.03
C ILE A 521 -12.41 -37.33 -22.26
N GLU A 522 -12.79 -38.42 -22.93
CA GLU A 522 -13.73 -38.39 -24.04
C GLU A 522 -15.05 -39.00 -23.62
N PHE A 523 -16.10 -38.18 -23.56
CA PHE A 523 -17.47 -38.61 -23.23
C PHE A 523 -18.24 -39.02 -24.49
N VAL A 524 -19.19 -39.94 -24.32
CA VAL A 524 -20.09 -40.36 -25.41
C VAL A 524 -20.92 -39.18 -25.91
N GLU A 525 -21.39 -38.34 -24.98
CA GLU A 525 -22.17 -37.11 -25.28
C GLU A 525 -21.48 -35.90 -24.66
N PRO A 526 -21.72 -34.69 -25.16
CA PRO A 526 -21.19 -33.49 -24.56
C PRO A 526 -21.60 -33.36 -23.09
N VAL A 527 -20.62 -33.24 -22.20
CA VAL A 527 -20.79 -33.10 -20.75
C VAL A 527 -20.33 -31.73 -20.31
N THR A 528 -21.07 -31.14 -19.39
CA THR A 528 -20.68 -29.89 -18.70
C THR A 528 -20.08 -30.24 -17.34
N LEU A 529 -18.85 -29.81 -17.07
CA LEU A 529 -18.25 -29.98 -15.76
C LEU A 529 -18.80 -28.92 -14.79
N PRO A 530 -19.39 -29.33 -13.65
CA PRO A 530 -19.99 -28.40 -12.69
C PRO A 530 -18.95 -27.66 -11.85
N VAL A 531 -17.72 -28.16 -11.81
CA VAL A 531 -16.57 -27.56 -11.12
C VAL A 531 -15.38 -27.47 -12.08
N PRO A 532 -14.55 -26.42 -11.96
CA PRO A 532 -13.44 -26.21 -12.89
C PRO A 532 -12.30 -27.22 -12.71
N ALA A 533 -12.15 -27.77 -11.53
CA ALA A 533 -11.01 -28.61 -11.16
C ALA A 533 -11.41 -29.76 -10.24
N LEU A 534 -10.73 -30.88 -10.35
CA LEU A 534 -11.01 -32.13 -9.66
C LEU A 534 -9.76 -32.66 -8.92
N GLY A 535 -9.98 -33.42 -7.84
CA GLY A 535 -8.93 -34.09 -7.11
C GLY A 535 -8.30 -33.28 -5.98
N HIS A 536 -7.13 -33.72 -5.53
CA HIS A 536 -6.42 -33.07 -4.41
C HIS A 536 -5.89 -31.70 -4.83
N SER A 537 -6.07 -30.70 -3.97
CA SER A 537 -5.66 -29.29 -4.22
C SER A 537 -6.33 -28.64 -5.44
N CYS A 538 -7.52 -29.08 -5.83
CA CYS A 538 -8.31 -28.50 -6.92
C CYS A 538 -8.62 -27.02 -6.68
N HIS A 539 -8.88 -26.59 -5.45
CA HIS A 539 -9.07 -25.18 -5.09
C HIS A 539 -7.81 -24.32 -5.22
N PHE A 540 -6.68 -24.93 -5.48
CA PHE A 540 -5.39 -24.26 -5.71
C PHE A 540 -4.89 -24.44 -7.14
N GLY A 541 -5.78 -24.79 -8.07
CA GLY A 541 -5.53 -24.86 -9.50
C GLY A 541 -4.95 -26.17 -10.03
N LEU A 542 -4.82 -27.23 -9.22
CA LEU A 542 -4.50 -28.57 -9.72
C LEU A 542 -5.77 -29.31 -10.18
N GLY A 543 -5.61 -30.20 -11.16
CA GLY A 543 -6.71 -30.97 -11.73
C GLY A 543 -7.69 -30.13 -12.51
N LEU A 544 -7.25 -29.01 -13.08
CA LEU A 544 -8.05 -28.15 -13.94
C LEU A 544 -8.25 -28.81 -15.29
N PHE A 545 -9.50 -28.90 -15.73
CA PHE A 545 -9.87 -29.43 -17.06
C PHE A 545 -10.45 -28.30 -17.92
N ILE A 546 -10.03 -28.29 -19.18
CA ILE A 546 -10.52 -27.36 -20.21
C ILE A 546 -11.11 -28.16 -21.37
N PRO A 547 -12.16 -27.64 -22.06
CA PRO A 547 -12.66 -28.28 -23.26
C PRO A 547 -11.53 -28.34 -24.31
N ALA A 548 -11.31 -29.50 -24.90
CA ALA A 548 -10.43 -29.59 -26.06
C ALA A 548 -11.15 -28.90 -27.24
N GLU A 549 -10.48 -27.94 -27.87
CA GLU A 549 -10.96 -27.42 -29.14
C GLU A 549 -11.08 -28.61 -30.08
N THR A 550 -12.26 -28.83 -30.62
CA THR A 550 -12.46 -29.75 -31.75
C THR A 550 -11.63 -29.21 -32.89
N ALA A 551 -10.57 -29.94 -33.26
CA ALA A 551 -9.68 -29.64 -34.37
C ALA A 551 -10.45 -29.54 -35.69
#